data_aec7439fc0d28d5b879da6589d92bbc5
#
_entry.id   aec7439fc0d28d5b879da6589d92bbc5
#
_cell.length_a   1.000
_cell.length_b   1.000
_cell.length_c   1.000
_cell.angle_alpha   90.00
_cell.angle_beta   90.00
_cell.angle_gamma   90.00
#
_symmetry.space_group_name_H-M   'P 1'
#
loop_
_entity.id
_entity.type
_entity.pdbx_description
1 polymer ?
#
loop_
_entity_poly.entity_id
_entity_poly.type
_entity_poly.pdbx_seq_one_letter_code
_entity_poly.pdbx_strand_id
1 'polypeptide(L)'
;MSPETEAAYIVVSDVHLGSEQCNQNEFCCFLEWINSLSSQENTDQIVKCKNKEVKIKKPCKIILLGDIVELWGPKDGDRDNVIKDSMRPLSLLTSVGCDKIYVVGNHDYSLGELEGKINWEHLCNETELDIYDSHYPKKDKNGIPHGFNIGNRSYFFLHGHQFDKEQAVLAYVSHLIGELWNPLNWFQVLYNIPFTKKHWKRNFVIFLGLVFGGKYLMWSAFLQSSFWVTAIWAIITGFFAFSSIPGIVAHTQEIIYKHINPLDKTAEEVINDEYYKKKKDTIQADIVVFGHTHFASYCALELSEKEGQKKKKLFVNSGCWVGTDEDINGKMRYSNTFIYIDKGGAYIMRWCGSGKIDCIDVV
;
A
#
# COMPACT_ATOMS: atom_id res chain seq x y z
N MET A 1 -15.41 11.60 32.80
CA MET A 1 -14.37 11.82 31.77
C MET A 1 -14.72 10.91 30.63
N SER A 2 -14.89 11.41 29.43
CA SER A 2 -15.21 10.57 28.28
C SER A 2 -14.03 9.62 27.98
N PRO A 3 -14.23 8.38 27.53
CA PRO A 3 -13.16 7.42 27.27
C PRO A 3 -12.17 7.85 26.18
N GLU A 4 -12.45 8.94 25.44
CA GLU A 4 -11.59 9.48 24.37
C GLU A 4 -10.33 10.21 24.88
N THR A 5 -10.23 10.54 26.17
CA THR A 5 -9.10 11.33 26.70
C THR A 5 -7.80 10.54 26.88
N GLU A 6 -7.81 9.22 26.70
CA GLU A 6 -6.63 8.35 26.85
C GLU A 6 -6.32 7.49 25.60
N ALA A 7 -7.00 7.75 24.50
CA ALA A 7 -6.87 6.97 23.29
C ALA A 7 -5.47 7.07 22.68
N ALA A 8 -4.88 5.91 22.36
CA ALA A 8 -3.65 5.79 21.59
C ALA A 8 -3.96 5.13 20.23
N TYR A 9 -3.21 5.55 19.20
CA TYR A 9 -3.34 5.05 17.83
C TYR A 9 -1.99 4.61 17.32
N ILE A 10 -1.97 3.54 16.55
CA ILE A 10 -0.79 3.10 15.79
C ILE A 10 -1.11 3.19 14.31
N VAL A 11 -0.22 3.79 13.53
CA VAL A 11 -0.34 3.91 12.07
C VAL A 11 0.82 3.18 11.43
N VAL A 12 0.54 2.26 10.52
CA VAL A 12 1.51 1.53 9.71
C VAL A 12 1.14 1.64 8.24
N SER A 13 2.12 1.69 7.35
CA SER A 13 1.95 1.66 5.90
C SER A 13 3.05 0.83 5.24
N ASP A 14 2.90 0.57 3.96
CA ASP A 14 3.95 0.06 3.10
C ASP A 14 4.62 -1.21 3.66
N VAL A 15 3.79 -2.17 4.07
CA VAL A 15 4.23 -3.47 4.61
C VAL A 15 4.59 -4.42 3.47
N HIS A 16 3.84 -4.35 2.36
CA HIS A 16 4.02 -5.15 1.15
C HIS A 16 4.09 -6.66 1.43
N LEU A 17 3.15 -7.18 2.23
CA LEU A 17 3.04 -8.62 2.50
C LEU A 17 2.93 -9.40 1.19
N GLY A 18 3.80 -10.39 1.03
CA GLY A 18 3.92 -11.18 -0.21
C GLY A 18 4.98 -10.67 -1.19
N SER A 19 5.70 -9.56 -0.89
CA SER A 19 6.90 -9.17 -1.63
C SER A 19 8.16 -9.84 -1.06
N GLU A 20 9.23 -9.92 -1.89
CA GLU A 20 10.53 -10.41 -1.42
C GLU A 20 11.21 -9.50 -0.40
N GLN A 21 10.88 -8.21 -0.42
CA GLN A 21 11.49 -7.19 0.42
C GLN A 21 10.77 -6.99 1.75
N CYS A 22 9.59 -7.63 1.93
CA CYS A 22 8.79 -7.49 3.13
C CYS A 22 9.50 -8.05 4.38
N ASN A 23 9.59 -7.26 5.43
CA ASN A 23 10.09 -7.69 6.74
C ASN A 23 8.99 -8.41 7.54
N GLN A 24 8.35 -9.42 6.93
CA GLN A 24 7.17 -10.09 7.44
C GLN A 24 7.35 -10.65 8.86
N ASN A 25 8.51 -11.22 9.17
CA ASN A 25 8.77 -11.77 10.51
C ASN A 25 8.82 -10.65 11.56
N GLU A 26 9.47 -9.53 11.25
CA GLU A 26 9.53 -8.38 12.14
C GLU A 26 8.14 -7.76 12.34
N PHE A 27 7.34 -7.71 11.27
CA PHE A 27 5.96 -7.25 11.37
C PHE A 27 5.09 -8.17 12.23
N CYS A 28 5.25 -9.50 12.10
CA CYS A 28 4.58 -10.45 13.00
C CYS A 28 4.99 -10.23 14.46
N CYS A 29 6.28 -10.12 14.76
CA CYS A 29 6.76 -9.85 16.11
C CYS A 29 6.24 -8.52 16.67
N PHE A 30 6.12 -7.50 15.83
CA PHE A 30 5.53 -6.22 16.20
C PHE A 30 4.04 -6.36 16.56
N LEU A 31 3.26 -7.11 15.77
CA LEU A 31 1.84 -7.37 16.07
C LEU A 31 1.67 -8.20 17.37
N GLU A 32 2.52 -9.19 17.57
CA GLU A 32 2.56 -9.98 18.83
C GLU A 32 2.88 -9.06 20.02
N TRP A 33 3.83 -8.14 19.85
CA TRP A 33 4.14 -7.14 20.87
C TRP A 33 2.96 -6.20 21.14
N ILE A 34 2.30 -5.66 20.12
CA ILE A 34 1.10 -4.81 20.32
C ILE A 34 0.04 -5.59 21.12
N ASN A 35 -0.15 -6.86 20.78
CA ASN A 35 -1.13 -7.70 21.47
C ASN A 35 -0.76 -7.97 22.93
N SER A 36 0.55 -7.97 23.26
CA SER A 36 1.06 -8.13 24.61
C SER A 36 0.91 -6.88 25.48
N LEU A 37 0.69 -5.70 24.88
CA LEU A 37 0.49 -4.46 25.62
C LEU A 37 -0.77 -4.57 26.47
N SER A 38 -0.59 -4.46 27.77
CA SER A 38 -1.70 -4.53 28.72
C SER A 38 -2.51 -3.23 28.71
N SER A 39 -3.81 -3.37 28.92
CA SER A 39 -4.66 -2.23 29.25
C SER A 39 -4.46 -1.72 30.70
N GLN A 40 -3.63 -2.42 31.48
CA GLN A 40 -3.32 -2.02 32.87
C GLN A 40 -2.04 -1.15 32.93
N GLU A 41 -2.06 -0.12 33.74
CA GLU A 41 -1.04 0.94 33.82
C GLU A 41 0.39 0.50 34.18
N ASN A 42 0.57 -0.75 34.66
CA ASN A 42 1.85 -1.19 35.24
C ASN A 42 2.83 -1.86 34.26
N THR A 43 2.50 -1.95 32.96
CA THR A 43 3.34 -2.61 31.93
C THR A 43 3.69 -1.70 30.76
N ASP A 44 3.50 -0.37 30.92
CA ASP A 44 3.73 0.55 29.81
C ASP A 44 5.22 0.69 29.52
N GLN A 45 5.57 0.52 28.25
CA GLN A 45 6.92 0.76 27.79
C GLN A 45 7.17 2.27 27.64
N ILE A 46 8.24 2.77 28.25
CA ILE A 46 8.66 4.16 28.14
C ILE A 46 9.72 4.27 27.05
N VAL A 47 9.46 5.11 26.05
CA VAL A 47 10.39 5.43 24.95
C VAL A 47 10.85 6.88 25.08
N LYS A 48 12.16 7.11 25.03
CA LYS A 48 12.72 8.47 25.04
C LYS A 48 12.66 9.07 23.64
N CYS A 49 11.90 10.16 23.48
CA CYS A 49 11.71 10.88 22.24
C CYS A 49 12.28 12.31 22.40
N LYS A 50 13.49 12.54 21.94
CA LYS A 50 14.20 13.81 22.15
C LYS A 50 14.21 14.19 23.64
N ASN A 51 13.47 15.22 24.02
CA ASN A 51 13.38 15.73 25.40
C ASN A 51 12.11 15.27 26.14
N LYS A 52 11.39 14.28 25.59
CA LYS A 52 10.15 13.76 26.19
C LYS A 52 10.25 12.25 26.42
N GLU A 53 9.63 11.79 27.48
CA GLU A 53 9.36 10.37 27.68
C GLU A 53 7.93 10.09 27.22
N VAL A 54 7.79 9.12 26.29
CA VAL A 54 6.51 8.70 25.73
C VAL A 54 6.18 7.33 26.29
N LYS A 55 5.05 7.25 26.96
CA LYS A 55 4.54 6.00 27.52
C LYS A 55 3.67 5.33 26.47
N ILE A 56 4.15 4.22 25.91
CA ILE A 56 3.41 3.46 24.90
C ILE A 56 2.29 2.69 25.57
N LYS A 57 1.07 2.96 25.15
CA LYS A 57 -0.15 2.31 25.62
C LYS A 57 -0.69 1.37 24.55
N LYS A 58 -1.52 0.41 24.98
CA LYS A 58 -2.29 -0.40 24.04
C LYS A 58 -3.13 0.51 23.14
N PRO A 59 -3.04 0.37 21.82
CA PRO A 59 -3.81 1.22 20.90
C PRO A 59 -5.31 0.89 21.00
N CYS A 60 -6.14 1.90 20.94
CA CYS A 60 -7.58 1.75 20.72
C CYS A 60 -7.91 1.48 19.25
N LYS A 61 -7.05 1.95 18.34
CA LYS A 61 -7.16 1.70 16.89
C LYS A 61 -5.80 1.52 16.24
N ILE A 62 -5.76 0.64 15.23
CA ILE A 62 -4.65 0.53 14.28
C ILE A 62 -5.13 1.07 12.94
N ILE A 63 -4.36 1.98 12.34
CA ILE A 63 -4.62 2.54 11.02
C ILE A 63 -3.61 1.93 10.04
N LEU A 64 -4.10 1.13 9.12
CA LEU A 64 -3.37 0.52 8.03
C LEU A 64 -3.45 1.48 6.84
N LEU A 65 -2.34 2.13 6.52
CA LEU A 65 -2.33 3.29 5.63
C LEU A 65 -1.82 2.94 4.23
N GLY A 66 -2.40 1.89 3.65
CA GLY A 66 -2.16 1.41 2.29
C GLY A 66 -0.89 0.58 2.11
N ASP A 67 -0.86 -0.14 1.01
CA ASP A 67 0.22 -1.03 0.59
C ASP A 67 0.59 -2.06 1.67
N ILE A 68 -0.44 -2.60 2.34
CA ILE A 68 -0.26 -3.65 3.34
C ILE A 68 -0.02 -5.00 2.66
N VAL A 69 -0.70 -5.26 1.53
CA VAL A 69 -0.55 -6.48 0.72
C VAL A 69 0.01 -6.13 -0.65
N GLU A 70 0.95 -6.95 -1.14
CA GLU A 70 1.58 -6.75 -2.45
C GLU A 70 0.82 -7.48 -3.55
N LEU A 71 -0.13 -6.82 -4.20
CA LEU A 71 -0.92 -7.40 -5.28
C LEU A 71 -0.40 -7.05 -6.68
N TRP A 72 0.57 -6.15 -6.81
CA TRP A 72 1.15 -5.75 -8.09
C TRP A 72 2.35 -6.58 -8.50
N GLY A 73 3.29 -6.78 -7.60
CA GLY A 73 4.54 -7.49 -7.83
C GLY A 73 4.77 -8.62 -6.83
N PRO A 74 3.85 -9.61 -6.72
CA PRO A 74 4.01 -10.69 -5.78
C PRO A 74 5.29 -11.48 -6.06
N LYS A 75 5.96 -11.93 -5.01
CA LYS A 75 7.24 -12.66 -5.04
C LYS A 75 7.30 -13.75 -6.09
N ASP A 76 6.24 -14.55 -6.20
CA ASP A 76 6.17 -15.67 -7.14
C ASP A 76 5.36 -15.34 -8.41
N GLY A 77 4.99 -14.07 -8.64
CA GLY A 77 4.10 -13.66 -9.71
C GLY A 77 2.68 -14.18 -9.56
N ASP A 78 2.30 -14.72 -8.39
CA ASP A 78 0.99 -15.30 -8.11
C ASP A 78 0.31 -14.63 -6.92
N ARG A 79 -0.80 -13.92 -7.18
CA ARG A 79 -1.59 -13.23 -6.16
C ARG A 79 -2.23 -14.19 -5.14
N ASP A 80 -2.56 -15.41 -5.54
CA ASP A 80 -3.12 -16.40 -4.62
C ASP A 80 -2.11 -16.83 -3.55
N ASN A 81 -0.81 -16.79 -3.87
CA ASN A 81 0.25 -17.04 -2.91
C ASN A 81 0.45 -15.88 -1.94
N VAL A 82 0.23 -14.64 -2.37
CA VAL A 82 0.29 -13.46 -1.48
C VAL A 82 -0.64 -13.62 -0.30
N ILE A 83 -1.88 -14.03 -0.53
CA ILE A 83 -2.86 -14.24 0.52
C ILE A 83 -2.40 -15.34 1.47
N LYS A 84 -1.90 -16.48 0.93
CA LYS A 84 -1.40 -17.60 1.75
C LYS A 84 -0.21 -17.19 2.61
N ASP A 85 0.77 -16.51 2.01
CA ASP A 85 1.96 -16.05 2.71
C ASP A 85 1.64 -14.97 3.75
N SER A 86 0.57 -14.19 3.53
CA SER A 86 0.10 -13.16 4.43
C SER A 86 -0.81 -13.67 5.55
N MET A 87 -1.22 -14.94 5.54
CA MET A 87 -2.18 -15.49 6.50
C MET A 87 -1.76 -15.30 7.97
N ARG A 88 -0.47 -15.53 8.29
CA ARG A 88 0.03 -15.36 9.66
C ARG A 88 -0.04 -13.89 10.12
N PRO A 89 0.56 -12.90 9.42
CA PRO A 89 0.46 -11.51 9.85
C PRO A 89 -0.98 -10.99 9.85
N LEU A 90 -1.82 -11.40 8.91
CA LEU A 90 -3.24 -11.01 8.91
C LEU A 90 -4.00 -11.62 10.09
N SER A 91 -3.75 -12.88 10.43
CA SER A 91 -4.33 -13.52 11.61
C SER A 91 -3.88 -12.85 12.91
N LEU A 92 -2.59 -12.49 13.02
CA LEU A 92 -2.09 -11.71 14.16
C LEU A 92 -2.73 -10.34 14.25
N LEU A 93 -2.85 -9.64 13.11
CA LEU A 93 -3.52 -8.34 13.05
C LEU A 93 -4.97 -8.42 13.53
N THR A 94 -5.69 -9.46 13.11
CA THR A 94 -7.07 -9.67 13.55
C THR A 94 -7.16 -10.02 15.03
N SER A 95 -6.15 -10.72 15.60
CA SER A 95 -6.12 -11.07 17.03
C SER A 95 -5.86 -9.88 17.96
N VAL A 96 -5.33 -8.76 17.43
CA VAL A 96 -5.17 -7.54 18.24
C VAL A 96 -6.55 -6.99 18.62
N GLY A 97 -6.85 -6.97 19.90
CA GLY A 97 -8.15 -6.57 20.45
C GLY A 97 -8.39 -5.05 20.39
N CYS A 98 -8.40 -4.47 19.20
CA CYS A 98 -8.75 -3.07 18.94
C CYS A 98 -9.34 -2.94 17.53
N ASP A 99 -10.04 -1.83 17.26
CA ASP A 99 -10.57 -1.53 15.92
C ASP A 99 -9.45 -1.29 14.91
N LYS A 100 -9.71 -1.59 13.64
CA LYS A 100 -8.79 -1.37 12.53
C LYS A 100 -9.44 -0.49 11.48
N ILE A 101 -8.65 0.44 10.97
CA ILE A 101 -9.00 1.25 9.80
C ILE A 101 -8.02 0.90 8.70
N TYR A 102 -8.52 0.54 7.54
CA TYR A 102 -7.73 0.26 6.36
C TYR A 102 -7.98 1.34 5.31
N VAL A 103 -6.97 2.14 5.02
CA VAL A 103 -6.97 3.05 3.88
C VAL A 103 -6.22 2.38 2.75
N VAL A 104 -6.86 2.23 1.60
CA VAL A 104 -6.29 1.49 0.47
C VAL A 104 -5.16 2.26 -0.19
N GLY A 105 -4.07 1.55 -0.53
CA GLY A 105 -2.92 2.06 -1.28
C GLY A 105 -3.01 1.77 -2.77
N ASN A 106 -1.91 1.93 -3.48
CA ASN A 106 -1.86 1.63 -4.91
C ASN A 106 -1.55 0.15 -5.20
N HIS A 107 -0.79 -0.54 -4.34
CA HIS A 107 -0.49 -1.97 -4.49
C HIS A 107 -1.65 -2.89 -4.09
N ASP A 108 -2.51 -2.42 -3.23
CA ASP A 108 -3.69 -3.13 -2.76
C ASP A 108 -5.01 -2.47 -3.19
N TYR A 109 -4.97 -1.67 -4.27
CA TYR A 109 -6.09 -0.88 -4.79
C TYR A 109 -7.39 -1.69 -5.01
N SER A 110 -7.28 -2.94 -5.41
CA SER A 110 -8.44 -3.81 -5.62
C SER A 110 -9.24 -4.08 -4.33
N LEU A 111 -8.66 -3.86 -3.15
CA LEU A 111 -9.38 -3.94 -1.89
C LEU A 111 -10.38 -2.77 -1.69
N GLY A 112 -10.25 -1.69 -2.44
CA GLY A 112 -11.19 -0.57 -2.42
C GLY A 112 -12.62 -0.95 -2.84
N GLU A 113 -12.77 -2.02 -3.63
CA GLU A 113 -14.10 -2.58 -3.97
C GLU A 113 -14.84 -3.13 -2.74
N LEU A 114 -14.12 -3.38 -1.65
CA LEU A 114 -14.65 -3.86 -0.37
C LEU A 114 -14.92 -2.70 0.61
N GLU A 115 -15.02 -1.46 0.11
CA GLU A 115 -15.25 -0.29 0.95
C GLU A 115 -16.47 -0.49 1.88
N GLY A 116 -16.25 -0.20 3.16
CA GLY A 116 -17.23 -0.37 4.20
C GLY A 116 -16.75 -1.27 5.33
N LYS A 117 -17.70 -1.75 6.12
CA LYS A 117 -17.39 -2.67 7.22
C LYS A 117 -17.32 -4.10 6.73
N ILE A 118 -16.18 -4.74 6.91
CA ILE A 118 -16.08 -6.19 6.81
C ILE A 118 -16.33 -6.75 8.20
N ASN A 119 -17.39 -7.51 8.33
CA ASN A 119 -17.67 -8.25 9.55
C ASN A 119 -16.76 -9.48 9.60
N TRP A 120 -15.75 -9.43 10.42
CA TRP A 120 -14.79 -10.51 10.65
C TRP A 120 -15.28 -11.50 11.71
N GLU A 121 -16.60 -11.54 12.02
CA GLU A 121 -17.20 -12.37 13.05
C GLU A 121 -16.78 -13.85 13.02
N HIS A 122 -16.36 -14.36 11.88
CA HIS A 122 -15.88 -15.74 11.75
C HIS A 122 -14.37 -15.91 11.96
N LEU A 123 -13.59 -14.80 12.03
CA LEU A 123 -12.13 -14.84 12.12
C LEU A 123 -11.59 -14.31 13.46
N CYS A 124 -12.28 -13.38 14.10
CA CYS A 124 -11.79 -12.75 15.33
C CYS A 124 -12.90 -12.12 16.17
N ASN A 125 -12.73 -12.23 17.46
CA ASN A 125 -13.54 -11.66 18.53
C ASN A 125 -13.80 -10.16 18.35
N GLU A 126 -15.02 -9.77 18.02
CA GLU A 126 -15.65 -8.45 18.25
C GLU A 126 -14.91 -7.18 17.78
N THR A 127 -13.87 -7.26 16.94
CA THR A 127 -13.18 -6.07 16.43
C THR A 127 -13.62 -5.72 15.04
N GLU A 128 -13.89 -4.42 14.79
CA GLU A 128 -14.31 -3.91 13.48
C GLU A 128 -13.10 -3.61 12.59
N LEU A 129 -13.22 -3.92 11.28
CA LEU A 129 -12.35 -3.42 10.22
C LEU A 129 -13.15 -2.54 9.29
N ASP A 130 -12.83 -1.25 9.24
CA ASP A 130 -13.40 -0.29 8.31
C ASP A 130 -12.45 -0.08 7.13
N ILE A 131 -12.91 -0.30 5.90
CA ILE A 131 -12.13 -0.07 4.67
C ILE A 131 -12.55 1.26 4.03
N TYR A 132 -11.54 2.04 3.66
CA TYR A 132 -11.66 3.33 2.98
C TYR A 132 -10.86 3.29 1.68
N ASP A 133 -11.49 3.68 0.58
CA ASP A 133 -10.93 3.62 -0.77
C ASP A 133 -9.74 4.56 -1.01
N SER A 134 -9.66 5.67 -0.28
CA SER A 134 -8.63 6.68 -0.55
C SER A 134 -8.11 7.43 0.67
N HIS A 135 -8.91 7.66 1.70
CA HIS A 135 -8.53 8.46 2.87
C HIS A 135 -9.49 8.27 4.05
N TYR A 136 -8.99 8.54 5.25
CA TYR A 136 -9.76 8.58 6.49
C TYR A 136 -9.54 9.90 7.23
N PRO A 137 -10.56 10.54 7.80
CA PRO A 137 -11.99 10.22 7.66
C PRO A 137 -12.55 10.53 6.26
N LYS A 138 -13.76 10.06 5.97
CA LYS A 138 -14.47 10.40 4.72
C LYS A 138 -14.70 11.91 4.63
N LYS A 139 -14.79 12.43 3.39
CA LYS A 139 -15.17 13.81 3.13
C LYS A 139 -16.56 14.09 3.68
N ASP A 140 -16.79 15.33 4.06
CA ASP A 140 -18.12 15.80 4.46
C ASP A 140 -19.10 15.81 3.27
N LYS A 141 -20.36 16.20 3.55
CA LYS A 141 -21.41 16.28 2.52
C LYS A 141 -21.09 17.30 1.40
N ASN A 142 -20.16 18.21 1.62
CA ASN A 142 -19.71 19.22 0.66
C ASN A 142 -18.46 18.76 -0.11
N GLY A 143 -17.98 17.55 0.14
CA GLY A 143 -16.76 17.01 -0.47
C GLY A 143 -15.47 17.56 0.14
N ILE A 144 -15.54 18.22 1.30
CA ILE A 144 -14.37 18.79 1.98
C ILE A 144 -13.74 17.73 2.90
N PRO A 145 -12.44 17.45 2.80
CA PRO A 145 -11.76 16.53 3.69
C PRO A 145 -11.43 17.20 5.02
N HIS A 146 -12.16 16.83 6.07
CA HIS A 146 -11.91 17.27 7.42
C HIS A 146 -11.13 16.24 8.22
N GLY A 147 -10.24 16.69 9.14
CA GLY A 147 -9.50 15.81 10.01
C GLY A 147 -10.35 15.22 11.13
N PHE A 148 -9.90 14.09 11.64
CA PHE A 148 -10.39 13.43 12.85
C PHE A 148 -9.62 13.91 14.07
N ASN A 149 -10.28 14.26 15.15
CA ASN A 149 -9.63 14.83 16.33
C ASN A 149 -9.04 13.76 17.25
N ILE A 150 -7.76 13.90 17.57
CA ILE A 150 -7.06 13.13 18.61
C ILE A 150 -6.43 14.15 19.57
N GLY A 151 -6.91 14.20 20.79
CA GLY A 151 -6.55 15.28 21.72
C GLY A 151 -6.96 16.65 21.18
N ASN A 152 -6.01 17.56 21.06
CA ASN A 152 -6.23 18.95 20.61
C ASN A 152 -5.85 19.18 19.14
N ARG A 153 -5.56 18.13 18.37
CA ARG A 153 -5.15 18.22 16.97
C ARG A 153 -6.05 17.38 16.06
N SER A 154 -6.29 17.87 14.85
CA SER A 154 -7.02 17.16 13.84
C SER A 154 -6.07 16.42 12.89
N TYR A 155 -6.33 15.13 12.62
CA TYR A 155 -5.53 14.24 11.80
C TYR A 155 -6.30 13.81 10.56
N PHE A 156 -5.60 13.75 9.43
CA PHE A 156 -6.12 13.23 8.18
C PHE A 156 -5.16 12.20 7.63
N PHE A 157 -5.68 11.04 7.22
CA PHE A 157 -4.90 9.87 6.83
C PHE A 157 -5.17 9.52 5.38
N LEU A 158 -4.12 9.34 4.59
CA LEU A 158 -4.20 8.88 3.21
C LEU A 158 -2.92 8.13 2.88
N HIS A 159 -2.97 7.20 1.90
CA HIS A 159 -1.76 6.45 1.58
C HIS A 159 -0.65 7.35 1.00
N GLY A 160 -0.96 8.25 0.08
CA GLY A 160 0.03 9.17 -0.48
C GLY A 160 0.18 9.07 -2.00
N HIS A 161 -0.14 7.93 -2.63
CA HIS A 161 -0.09 7.77 -4.09
C HIS A 161 -0.97 8.78 -4.84
N GLN A 162 -2.03 9.28 -4.20
CA GLN A 162 -2.91 10.31 -4.75
C GLN A 162 -2.18 11.64 -5.01
N PHE A 163 -1.03 11.77 -4.48
CA PHE A 163 -0.17 12.91 -4.59
C PHE A 163 0.91 12.72 -5.66
N ASP A 164 1.14 11.52 -6.06
CA ASP A 164 2.02 11.20 -7.17
C ASP A 164 1.20 11.12 -8.46
N LYS A 165 1.43 12.08 -9.37
CA LYS A 165 0.69 12.16 -10.64
C LYS A 165 0.87 10.89 -11.49
N GLU A 166 2.06 10.33 -11.48
CA GLU A 166 2.41 9.16 -12.29
C GLU A 166 1.75 7.90 -11.71
N GLN A 167 1.77 7.75 -10.40
CA GLN A 167 1.12 6.64 -9.69
C GLN A 167 -0.41 6.72 -9.76
N ALA A 168 -0.97 7.91 -9.68
CA ALA A 168 -2.41 8.09 -9.86
C ALA A 168 -2.89 7.67 -11.26
N VAL A 169 -2.10 7.98 -12.30
CA VAL A 169 -2.38 7.52 -13.68
C VAL A 169 -2.20 6.01 -13.79
N LEU A 170 -1.16 5.46 -13.17
CA LEU A 170 -0.87 4.02 -13.22
C LEU A 170 -1.94 3.20 -12.51
N ALA A 171 -2.37 3.63 -11.32
CA ALA A 171 -3.48 3.03 -10.58
C ALA A 171 -4.77 3.05 -11.41
N TYR A 172 -5.08 4.19 -12.04
CA TYR A 172 -6.24 4.30 -12.93
C TYR A 172 -6.15 3.37 -14.15
N VAL A 173 -4.99 3.31 -14.80
CA VAL A 173 -4.76 2.40 -15.95
C VAL A 173 -4.82 0.94 -15.53
N SER A 174 -4.27 0.58 -14.37
CA SER A 174 -4.35 -0.79 -13.83
C SER A 174 -5.80 -1.19 -13.53
N HIS A 175 -6.58 -0.27 -12.94
CA HIS A 175 -8.01 -0.48 -12.71
C HIS A 175 -8.77 -0.64 -14.05
N LEU A 176 -8.55 0.24 -15.01
CA LEU A 176 -9.17 0.16 -16.33
C LEU A 176 -8.86 -1.16 -17.04
N ILE A 177 -7.61 -1.63 -16.97
CA ILE A 177 -7.21 -2.92 -17.53
C ILE A 177 -7.91 -4.06 -16.77
N GLY A 178 -8.00 -3.98 -15.44
CA GLY A 178 -8.75 -4.94 -14.63
C GLY A 178 -10.22 -5.00 -15.00
N GLU A 179 -10.87 -3.84 -15.17
CA GLU A 179 -12.27 -3.77 -15.62
C GLU A 179 -12.48 -4.29 -17.04
N LEU A 180 -11.57 -3.99 -17.97
CA LEU A 180 -11.63 -4.51 -19.34
C LEU A 180 -11.44 -6.03 -19.40
N TRP A 181 -10.72 -6.64 -18.43
CA TRP A 181 -10.60 -8.07 -18.29
C TRP A 181 -11.81 -8.74 -17.61
N ASN A 182 -12.59 -8.02 -16.83
CA ASN A 182 -13.74 -8.55 -16.08
C ASN A 182 -14.80 -9.24 -16.97
N PRO A 183 -15.17 -8.71 -18.15
CA PRO A 183 -16.07 -9.41 -19.07
C PRO A 183 -15.46 -10.73 -19.62
N LEU A 184 -14.15 -10.90 -19.44
CA LEU A 184 -13.41 -12.05 -19.91
C LEU A 184 -13.16 -13.07 -18.79
N ASN A 185 -13.99 -13.08 -17.74
CA ASN A 185 -13.86 -14.02 -16.60
C ASN A 185 -13.74 -15.49 -17.01
N TRP A 186 -14.33 -15.91 -18.14
CA TRP A 186 -14.14 -17.25 -18.68
C TRP A 186 -12.71 -17.50 -19.17
N PHE A 187 -11.91 -16.45 -19.46
CA PHE A 187 -10.47 -16.56 -19.74
C PHE A 187 -9.65 -16.72 -18.46
N GLN A 188 -10.16 -16.43 -17.27
CA GLN A 188 -9.49 -16.74 -16.01
C GLN A 188 -9.22 -18.23 -15.87
N VAL A 189 -10.07 -19.08 -16.42
CA VAL A 189 -9.83 -20.54 -16.49
C VAL A 189 -8.56 -20.83 -17.30
N LEU A 190 -8.36 -20.14 -18.43
CA LEU A 190 -7.13 -20.26 -19.24
C LEU A 190 -5.92 -19.58 -18.57
N TYR A 191 -6.15 -18.50 -17.83
CA TYR A 191 -5.11 -17.80 -17.08
C TYR A 191 -4.54 -18.66 -15.94
N ASN A 192 -5.39 -19.44 -15.27
CA ASN A 192 -4.99 -20.30 -14.17
C ASN A 192 -4.31 -21.61 -14.61
N ILE A 193 -4.22 -21.89 -15.91
CA ILE A 193 -3.43 -23.02 -16.41
C ILE A 193 -1.95 -22.74 -16.08
N PRO A 194 -1.25 -23.63 -15.33
CA PRO A 194 0.16 -23.43 -14.94
C PRO A 194 1.11 -23.15 -16.11
N PHE A 195 0.74 -23.61 -17.31
CA PHE A 195 1.47 -23.40 -18.56
C PHE A 195 1.53 -21.91 -18.99
N THR A 196 0.52 -21.10 -18.68
CA THR A 196 0.44 -19.71 -19.15
C THR A 196 1.25 -18.76 -18.28
N LYS A 197 1.12 -18.82 -16.93
CA LYS A 197 1.82 -17.92 -16.01
C LYS A 197 3.34 -18.13 -15.98
N LYS A 198 3.78 -19.36 -15.73
CA LYS A 198 5.21 -19.64 -15.50
C LYS A 198 6.08 -19.53 -16.75
N HIS A 199 5.48 -19.63 -17.93
CA HIS A 199 6.22 -19.79 -19.20
C HIS A 199 5.89 -18.71 -20.24
N TRP A 200 5.38 -17.54 -19.82
CA TRP A 200 4.97 -16.49 -20.75
C TRP A 200 6.06 -16.04 -21.73
N LYS A 201 7.33 -15.91 -21.28
CA LYS A 201 8.46 -15.57 -22.16
C LYS A 201 8.65 -16.60 -23.27
N ARG A 202 8.59 -17.89 -22.93
CA ARG A 202 8.65 -18.98 -23.91
C ARG A 202 7.45 -18.93 -24.85
N ASN A 203 6.26 -18.73 -24.32
CA ASN A 203 5.03 -18.67 -25.12
C ASN A 203 5.07 -17.48 -26.08
N PHE A 204 5.59 -16.34 -25.65
CA PHE A 204 5.79 -15.15 -26.50
C PHE A 204 6.80 -15.40 -27.63
N VAL A 205 7.92 -16.06 -27.35
CA VAL A 205 8.90 -16.45 -28.39
C VAL A 205 8.27 -17.40 -29.40
N ILE A 206 7.49 -18.40 -28.95
CA ILE A 206 6.75 -19.30 -29.83
C ILE A 206 5.75 -18.53 -30.67
N PHE A 207 5.00 -17.58 -30.07
CA PHE A 207 4.08 -16.71 -30.81
C PHE A 207 4.79 -15.95 -31.92
N LEU A 208 5.91 -15.28 -31.62
CA LEU A 208 6.70 -14.58 -32.64
C LEU A 208 7.18 -15.52 -33.73
N GLY A 209 7.67 -16.72 -33.36
CA GLY A 209 8.08 -17.75 -34.33
C GLY A 209 6.95 -18.18 -35.25
N LEU A 210 5.75 -18.34 -34.70
CA LEU A 210 4.56 -18.68 -35.49
C LEU A 210 4.13 -17.56 -36.42
N VAL A 211 4.17 -16.30 -35.95
CA VAL A 211 3.82 -15.13 -36.77
C VAL A 211 4.79 -14.97 -37.94
N PHE A 212 6.09 -14.97 -37.66
CA PHE A 212 7.11 -14.77 -38.71
C PHE A 212 7.27 -16.03 -39.60
N GLY A 213 7.29 -17.21 -39.00
CA GLY A 213 7.37 -18.49 -39.75
C GLY A 213 6.11 -18.75 -40.55
N GLY A 214 4.93 -18.48 -39.99
CA GLY A 214 3.66 -18.62 -40.69
C GLY A 214 3.57 -17.68 -41.89
N LYS A 215 4.01 -16.41 -41.73
CA LYS A 215 4.07 -15.45 -42.84
C LYS A 215 4.98 -15.94 -43.98
N TYR A 216 6.11 -16.54 -43.61
CA TYR A 216 7.04 -17.13 -44.61
C TYR A 216 6.45 -18.35 -45.29
N LEU A 217 5.81 -19.24 -44.52
CA LEU A 217 5.18 -20.45 -45.05
C LEU A 217 3.91 -20.19 -45.87
N MET A 218 3.14 -19.17 -45.51
CA MET A 218 1.97 -18.72 -46.29
C MET A 218 2.35 -18.04 -47.60
N TRP A 219 3.54 -17.45 -47.69
CA TRP A 219 4.08 -16.93 -48.95
C TRP A 219 4.57 -18.06 -49.87
N SER A 220 5.01 -19.18 -49.31
CA SER A 220 5.34 -20.37 -50.12
C SER A 220 4.02 -21.03 -50.55
N ALA A 221 3.82 -21.26 -51.83
CA ALA A 221 2.60 -21.72 -52.53
C ALA A 221 1.88 -22.93 -51.90
N PHE A 222 2.47 -23.59 -50.91
CA PHE A 222 1.97 -24.83 -50.30
C PHE A 222 0.78 -24.60 -49.34
N LEU A 223 0.67 -23.46 -48.67
CA LEU A 223 -0.37 -23.17 -47.68
C LEU A 223 -1.55 -22.36 -48.22
N GLN A 224 -1.45 -21.83 -49.46
CA GLN A 224 -2.52 -20.98 -50.03
C GLN A 224 -3.83 -21.74 -50.34
N SER A 225 -3.83 -23.07 -50.27
CA SER A 225 -4.95 -23.89 -50.76
C SER A 225 -5.86 -24.51 -49.67
N SER A 226 -5.53 -24.41 -48.39
CA SER A 226 -6.31 -25.07 -47.35
C SER A 226 -6.80 -24.13 -46.24
N PHE A 227 -8.10 -23.81 -46.26
CA PHE A 227 -8.77 -23.05 -45.20
C PHE A 227 -8.51 -23.65 -43.82
N TRP A 228 -8.57 -24.97 -43.66
CA TRP A 228 -8.39 -25.63 -42.38
C TRP A 228 -6.99 -25.48 -41.80
N VAL A 229 -5.96 -25.51 -42.60
CA VAL A 229 -4.56 -25.31 -42.17
C VAL A 229 -4.38 -23.89 -41.66
N THR A 230 -4.94 -22.90 -42.36
CA THR A 230 -4.90 -21.51 -41.96
C THR A 230 -5.69 -21.28 -40.64
N ALA A 231 -6.86 -21.92 -40.51
CA ALA A 231 -7.66 -21.81 -39.28
C ALA A 231 -6.96 -22.43 -38.08
N ILE A 232 -6.37 -23.63 -38.22
CA ILE A 232 -5.61 -24.28 -37.14
C ILE A 232 -4.39 -23.42 -36.75
N TRP A 233 -3.65 -22.93 -37.72
CA TRP A 233 -2.51 -22.07 -37.49
C TRP A 233 -2.91 -20.79 -36.74
N ALA A 234 -4.02 -20.13 -37.13
CA ALA A 234 -4.54 -18.94 -36.47
C ALA A 234 -4.95 -19.23 -35.02
N ILE A 235 -5.59 -20.36 -34.74
CA ILE A 235 -5.97 -20.78 -33.39
C ILE A 235 -4.73 -20.99 -32.51
N ILE A 236 -3.72 -21.73 -33.02
CA ILE A 236 -2.48 -22.00 -32.28
C ILE A 236 -1.74 -20.66 -31.99
N THR A 237 -1.60 -19.82 -33.00
CA THR A 237 -0.93 -18.52 -32.88
C THR A 237 -1.67 -17.64 -31.89
N GLY A 238 -3.01 -17.59 -31.97
CA GLY A 238 -3.86 -16.89 -31.04
C GLY A 238 -3.72 -17.39 -29.59
N PHE A 239 -3.63 -18.70 -29.39
CA PHE A 239 -3.40 -19.30 -28.08
C PHE A 239 -2.07 -18.83 -27.46
N PHE A 240 -0.96 -18.90 -28.22
CA PHE A 240 0.34 -18.44 -27.71
C PHE A 240 0.42 -16.93 -27.52
N ALA A 241 -0.21 -16.14 -28.38
CA ALA A 241 -0.36 -14.69 -28.17
C ALA A 241 -1.06 -14.42 -26.85
N PHE A 242 -2.25 -15.00 -26.68
CA PHE A 242 -3.10 -14.79 -25.52
C PHE A 242 -2.42 -15.25 -24.22
N SER A 243 -1.77 -16.42 -24.23
CA SER A 243 -1.05 -16.95 -23.06
C SER A 243 0.18 -16.11 -22.64
N SER A 244 0.64 -15.20 -23.51
CA SER A 244 1.78 -14.32 -23.26
C SER A 244 1.38 -12.99 -22.63
N ILE A 245 0.15 -12.52 -22.88
CA ILE A 245 -0.34 -11.19 -22.48
C ILE A 245 -0.20 -10.95 -20.97
N PRO A 246 -0.62 -11.86 -20.07
CA PRO A 246 -0.54 -11.60 -18.62
C PRO A 246 0.88 -11.37 -18.14
N GLY A 247 1.84 -12.15 -18.67
CA GLY A 247 3.24 -11.98 -18.31
C GLY A 247 3.87 -10.72 -18.89
N ILE A 248 3.46 -10.30 -20.09
CA ILE A 248 3.90 -9.03 -20.68
C ILE A 248 3.39 -7.86 -19.85
N VAL A 249 2.10 -7.88 -19.49
CA VAL A 249 1.48 -6.84 -18.67
C VAL A 249 2.18 -6.74 -17.31
N ALA A 250 2.35 -7.86 -16.61
CA ALA A 250 3.03 -7.88 -15.31
C ALA A 250 4.48 -7.38 -15.40
N HIS A 251 5.23 -7.82 -16.42
CA HIS A 251 6.61 -7.37 -16.61
C HIS A 251 6.72 -5.89 -17.00
N THR A 252 5.79 -5.41 -17.82
CA THR A 252 5.72 -3.98 -18.18
C THR A 252 5.39 -3.14 -16.95
N GLN A 253 4.46 -3.57 -16.11
CA GLN A 253 4.14 -2.93 -14.84
C GLN A 253 5.37 -2.88 -13.92
N GLU A 254 6.11 -3.98 -13.80
CA GLU A 254 7.36 -4.03 -13.02
C GLU A 254 8.43 -3.05 -13.55
N ILE A 255 8.63 -2.98 -14.87
CA ILE A 255 9.59 -2.05 -15.47
C ILE A 255 9.14 -0.60 -15.23
N ILE A 256 7.88 -0.30 -15.49
CA ILE A 256 7.32 1.04 -15.26
C ILE A 256 7.49 1.41 -13.80
N TYR A 257 7.16 0.50 -12.88
CA TYR A 257 7.30 0.68 -11.45
C TYR A 257 8.75 1.02 -11.03
N LYS A 258 9.72 0.26 -11.51
CA LYS A 258 11.14 0.50 -11.22
C LYS A 258 11.68 1.82 -11.75
N HIS A 259 11.11 2.36 -12.82
CA HIS A 259 11.61 3.58 -13.49
C HIS A 259 10.85 4.85 -13.10
N ILE A 260 9.59 4.73 -12.68
CA ILE A 260 8.72 5.87 -12.36
C ILE A 260 8.77 6.24 -10.89
N ASN A 261 9.25 5.34 -10.03
CA ASN A 261 9.06 5.44 -8.60
C ASN A 261 10.35 5.74 -7.83
N PRO A 262 10.71 7.01 -7.61
CA PRO A 262 11.61 7.35 -6.53
C PRO A 262 10.82 7.22 -5.20
N LEU A 263 10.72 5.99 -4.67
CA LEU A 263 10.05 5.70 -3.39
C LEU A 263 10.72 6.43 -2.20
N ASP A 264 11.96 6.86 -2.35
CA ASP A 264 12.78 7.36 -1.25
C ASP A 264 12.71 8.90 -1.12
N LYS A 265 11.50 9.47 -1.17
CA LYS A 265 11.28 10.91 -0.96
C LYS A 265 10.86 11.21 0.47
N THR A 266 11.53 12.17 1.10
CA THR A 266 11.11 12.70 2.40
C THR A 266 9.77 13.45 2.30
N ALA A 267 9.09 13.63 3.43
CA ALA A 267 7.86 14.41 3.49
C ALA A 267 8.03 15.82 2.91
N GLU A 268 9.17 16.46 3.11
CA GLU A 268 9.49 17.78 2.57
C GLU A 268 9.59 17.77 1.05
N GLU A 269 10.30 16.79 0.47
CA GLU A 269 10.45 16.65 -0.98
C GLU A 269 9.11 16.37 -1.66
N VAL A 270 8.29 15.53 -1.06
CA VAL A 270 6.93 15.25 -1.52
C VAL A 270 6.08 16.53 -1.52
N ILE A 271 6.06 17.27 -0.44
CA ILE A 271 5.18 18.42 -0.26
C ILE A 271 5.62 19.64 -1.08
N ASN A 272 6.88 19.74 -1.43
CA ASN A 272 7.40 20.80 -2.29
C ASN A 272 7.16 20.56 -3.78
N ASP A 273 6.71 19.39 -4.19
CA ASP A 273 6.33 19.11 -5.57
C ASP A 273 5.14 20.00 -6.00
N GLU A 274 5.20 20.56 -7.23
CA GLU A 274 4.19 21.49 -7.73
C GLU A 274 2.78 20.89 -7.84
N TYR A 275 2.69 19.60 -8.14
CA TYR A 275 1.41 18.90 -8.21
C TYR A 275 0.71 18.87 -6.86
N TYR A 276 1.47 18.77 -5.79
CA TYR A 276 0.99 18.80 -4.42
C TYR A 276 0.49 20.15 -3.95
N LYS A 277 1.15 21.22 -4.39
CA LYS A 277 0.79 22.58 -3.96
C LYS A 277 -0.69 22.88 -4.13
N LYS A 278 -1.34 22.30 -5.15
CA LYS A 278 -2.77 22.50 -5.42
C LYS A 278 -3.72 21.69 -4.53
N LYS A 279 -3.30 20.49 -4.09
CA LYS A 279 -4.16 19.59 -3.27
C LYS A 279 -4.02 19.79 -1.76
N LYS A 280 -2.85 20.20 -1.28
CA LYS A 280 -2.57 20.34 0.15
C LYS A 280 -3.45 21.37 0.87
N ASP A 281 -3.87 22.43 0.18
CA ASP A 281 -4.67 23.50 0.74
C ASP A 281 -6.13 23.09 0.97
N THR A 282 -6.60 22.03 0.33
CA THR A 282 -7.98 21.56 0.42
C THR A 282 -8.25 20.72 1.66
N ILE A 283 -7.23 20.11 2.27
CA ILE A 283 -7.39 19.25 3.45
C ILE A 283 -7.46 20.10 4.71
N GLN A 284 -8.59 20.06 5.41
CA GLN A 284 -8.79 20.78 6.67
C GLN A 284 -8.38 19.90 7.86
N ALA A 285 -7.08 19.79 8.09
CA ALA A 285 -6.48 19.08 9.22
C ALA A 285 -5.20 19.78 9.67
N ASP A 286 -4.83 19.62 10.93
CA ASP A 286 -3.57 20.15 11.48
C ASP A 286 -2.40 19.25 11.09
N ILE A 287 -2.65 17.94 11.02
CA ILE A 287 -1.65 16.91 10.70
C ILE A 287 -2.20 16.01 9.60
N VAL A 288 -1.45 15.89 8.51
CA VAL A 288 -1.71 14.94 7.41
C VAL A 288 -0.69 13.81 7.51
N VAL A 289 -1.18 12.60 7.71
CA VAL A 289 -0.36 11.39 7.81
C VAL A 289 -0.45 10.62 6.52
N PHE A 290 0.68 10.21 5.96
CA PHE A 290 0.76 9.46 4.72
C PHE A 290 1.92 8.45 4.72
N GLY A 291 1.98 7.56 3.73
CA GLY A 291 3.02 6.57 3.48
C GLY A 291 3.62 6.73 2.08
N HIS A 292 3.63 5.65 1.30
CA HIS A 292 3.92 5.57 -0.13
C HIS A 292 5.38 5.79 -0.52
N THR A 293 6.09 6.76 0.05
CA THR A 293 7.48 7.05 -0.34
C THR A 293 8.52 6.36 0.54
N HIS A 294 8.11 5.48 1.41
CA HIS A 294 8.95 4.63 2.28
C HIS A 294 9.95 5.38 3.18
N PHE A 295 9.85 6.69 3.27
CA PHE A 295 10.80 7.52 4.02
C PHE A 295 10.14 8.14 5.25
N ALA A 296 10.34 7.54 6.42
CA ALA A 296 9.83 8.05 7.70
C ALA A 296 10.39 9.45 7.99
N SER A 297 9.53 10.46 7.93
CA SER A 297 9.93 11.86 8.07
C SER A 297 8.70 12.76 8.29
N TYR A 298 8.93 14.01 8.68
CA TYR A 298 7.87 15.02 8.68
C TYR A 298 8.37 16.36 8.17
N CYS A 299 7.44 17.18 7.72
CA CYS A 299 7.71 18.59 7.45
C CYS A 299 6.55 19.46 7.92
N ALA A 300 6.85 20.73 8.12
CA ALA A 300 5.90 21.74 8.56
C ALA A 300 5.75 22.82 7.49
N LEU A 301 4.52 23.06 7.06
CA LEU A 301 4.20 24.16 6.15
C LEU A 301 3.47 25.28 6.88
N GLU A 302 3.90 26.52 6.64
CA GLU A 302 3.15 27.70 7.02
C GLU A 302 2.20 28.05 5.88
N LEU A 303 0.89 27.96 6.13
CA LEU A 303 -0.14 28.39 5.22
C LEU A 303 -0.60 29.80 5.58
N SER A 304 -0.66 30.68 4.58
CA SER A 304 -1.23 32.03 4.77
C SER A 304 -2.75 31.93 4.72
N GLU A 305 -3.43 32.17 5.82
CA GLU A 305 -4.88 32.33 5.83
C GLU A 305 -5.29 33.76 5.42
N LYS A 306 -6.54 33.91 4.93
CA LYS A 306 -7.06 35.16 4.35
C LYS A 306 -7.07 36.38 5.27
N GLU A 307 -6.74 36.26 6.56
CA GLU A 307 -6.71 37.34 7.55
C GLU A 307 -5.33 37.59 8.15
N GLY A 308 -4.25 37.17 7.49
CA GLY A 308 -2.89 37.40 7.97
C GLY A 308 -2.46 36.47 9.11
N GLN A 309 -3.29 35.53 9.54
CA GLN A 309 -2.91 34.48 10.47
C GLN A 309 -2.17 33.36 9.71
N LYS A 310 -1.00 32.98 10.21
CA LYS A 310 -0.23 31.86 9.71
C LYS A 310 -0.69 30.60 10.44
N LYS A 311 -1.28 29.65 9.72
CA LYS A 311 -1.58 28.32 10.25
C LYS A 311 -0.46 27.37 9.88
N LYS A 312 0.10 26.67 10.85
CA LYS A 312 1.10 25.64 10.65
C LYS A 312 0.39 24.30 10.41
N LYS A 313 0.61 23.68 9.27
CA LYS A 313 0.16 22.32 8.94
C LYS A 313 1.35 21.39 8.91
N LEU A 314 1.21 20.20 9.49
CA LEU A 314 2.24 19.19 9.56
C LEU A 314 1.92 18.06 8.58
N PHE A 315 2.93 17.58 7.88
CA PHE A 315 2.86 16.41 7.01
C PHE A 315 3.82 15.35 7.51
N VAL A 316 3.34 14.14 7.74
CA VAL A 316 4.07 13.07 8.41
C VAL A 316 4.02 11.83 7.56
N ASN A 317 5.17 11.31 7.16
CA ASN A 317 5.29 10.05 6.47
C ASN A 317 5.62 8.93 7.46
N SER A 318 4.86 7.83 7.41
CA SER A 318 5.02 6.70 8.33
C SER A 318 6.23 5.81 8.00
N GLY A 319 6.85 5.98 6.83
CA GLY A 319 7.92 5.10 6.35
C GLY A 319 7.42 3.76 5.84
N CYS A 320 8.14 2.67 6.10
CA CYS A 320 7.83 1.35 5.52
C CYS A 320 8.28 0.17 6.40
N TRP A 321 7.88 -1.05 5.96
CA TRP A 321 8.28 -2.34 6.52
C TRP A 321 9.03 -3.22 5.51
N VAL A 322 9.75 -2.60 4.58
CA VAL A 322 10.51 -3.28 3.53
C VAL A 322 12.00 -2.96 3.60
N GLY A 323 12.82 -3.93 3.19
CA GLY A 323 14.27 -3.77 3.09
C GLY A 323 14.97 -3.57 4.44
N THR A 324 16.09 -2.88 4.38
CA THR A 324 16.95 -2.54 5.54
C THR A 324 17.11 -1.04 5.63
N ASP A 325 17.69 -0.58 6.74
CA ASP A 325 18.07 0.82 6.88
C ASP A 325 19.12 1.20 5.83
N GLU A 326 18.97 2.36 5.23
CA GLU A 326 19.82 2.80 4.13
C GLU A 326 20.07 4.31 4.20
N ASP A 327 21.32 4.72 3.96
CA ASP A 327 21.64 6.14 3.80
C ASP A 327 21.38 6.56 2.35
N ILE A 328 20.38 7.42 2.16
CA ILE A 328 20.00 7.96 0.85
C ILE A 328 20.38 9.44 0.83
N ASN A 329 21.46 9.76 0.13
CA ASN A 329 21.94 11.14 -0.01
C ASN A 329 22.19 11.87 1.33
N GLY A 330 22.72 11.16 2.32
CA GLY A 330 23.00 11.73 3.66
C GLY A 330 21.76 11.80 4.57
N LYS A 331 20.65 11.19 4.17
CA LYS A 331 19.44 11.03 5.00
C LYS A 331 19.20 9.56 5.25
N MET A 332 19.03 9.17 6.50
CA MET A 332 18.75 7.78 6.87
C MET A 332 17.30 7.43 6.61
N ARG A 333 17.07 6.48 5.67
CA ARG A 333 15.80 5.78 5.51
C ARG A 333 15.77 4.62 6.49
N TYR A 334 14.83 4.64 7.41
CA TYR A 334 14.61 3.56 8.36
C TYR A 334 13.53 2.59 7.86
N SER A 335 13.77 1.30 8.04
CA SER A 335 12.77 0.25 7.88
C SER A 335 12.06 -0.05 9.21
N ASN A 336 10.95 -0.78 9.15
CA ASN A 336 10.14 -1.20 10.29
C ASN A 336 9.63 -0.01 11.12
N THR A 337 9.12 1.00 10.44
CA THR A 337 8.67 2.25 11.06
C THR A 337 7.14 2.31 11.20
N PHE A 338 6.69 3.05 12.18
CA PHE A 338 5.28 3.30 12.44
C PHE A 338 5.09 4.66 13.11
N ILE A 339 3.87 5.18 13.13
CA ILE A 339 3.54 6.37 13.89
C ILE A 339 2.72 5.97 15.10
N TYR A 340 3.13 6.43 16.26
CA TYR A 340 2.36 6.37 17.49
C TYR A 340 1.72 7.73 17.73
N ILE A 341 0.42 7.76 18.01
CA ILE A 341 -0.33 9.00 18.25
C ILE A 341 -1.07 8.87 19.57
N ASP A 342 -0.93 9.87 20.43
CA ASP A 342 -1.70 10.03 21.66
C ASP A 342 -2.10 11.48 21.88
N LYS A 343 -2.66 11.80 23.03
CA LYS A 343 -3.00 13.18 23.39
C LYS A 343 -1.81 14.16 23.41
N GLY A 344 -0.59 13.65 23.54
CA GLY A 344 0.66 14.43 23.57
C GLY A 344 1.18 14.79 22.18
N GLY A 345 0.70 14.14 21.12
CA GLY A 345 1.11 14.39 19.74
C GLY A 345 1.32 13.11 18.91
N ALA A 346 2.02 13.26 17.81
CA ALA A 346 2.44 12.17 16.96
C ALA A 346 3.95 11.95 17.08
N TYR A 347 4.37 10.68 17.03
CA TYR A 347 5.75 10.25 17.18
C TYR A 347 6.09 9.28 16.08
N ILE A 348 7.15 9.54 15.32
CA ILE A 348 7.69 8.62 14.36
C ILE A 348 8.57 7.63 15.11
N MET A 349 8.18 6.37 15.10
CA MET A 349 8.81 5.28 15.85
C MET A 349 9.38 4.23 14.92
N ARG A 350 10.34 3.47 15.43
CA ARG A 350 10.95 2.33 14.74
C ARG A 350 10.89 1.10 15.64
N TRP A 351 10.50 0.00 15.05
CA TRP A 351 10.60 -1.31 15.67
C TRP A 351 12.01 -1.90 15.45
N CYS A 352 12.70 -2.20 16.54
CA CYS A 352 14.07 -2.74 16.54
C CYS A 352 14.14 -4.22 16.91
N GLY A 353 12.99 -4.92 16.95
CA GLY A 353 12.88 -6.31 17.37
C GLY A 353 12.81 -6.51 18.89
N SER A 354 12.36 -7.69 19.29
CA SER A 354 12.32 -8.13 20.71
C SER A 354 11.65 -7.14 21.68
N GLY A 355 10.64 -6.42 21.22
CA GLY A 355 9.92 -5.43 22.03
C GLY A 355 10.65 -4.08 22.17
N LYS A 356 11.80 -3.89 21.53
CA LYS A 356 12.52 -2.62 21.57
C LYS A 356 12.00 -1.66 20.52
N ILE A 357 11.77 -0.41 20.94
CA ILE A 357 11.33 0.68 20.09
C ILE A 357 12.28 1.85 20.26
N ASP A 358 12.68 2.42 19.14
CA ASP A 358 13.40 3.68 19.07
C ASP A 358 12.46 4.80 18.55
N CYS A 359 12.61 5.99 19.09
CA CYS A 359 11.91 7.18 18.59
C CYS A 359 12.81 7.89 17.57
N ILE A 360 12.33 7.96 16.32
CA ILE A 360 13.04 8.66 15.24
C ILE A 360 12.82 10.17 15.39
N ASP A 361 11.55 10.57 15.55
CA ASP A 361 11.20 12.01 15.63
C ASP A 361 9.89 12.27 16.37
N VAL A 362 9.68 13.53 16.75
CA VAL A 362 8.48 14.06 17.42
C VAL A 362 7.86 15.13 16.54
N VAL A 363 6.56 14.97 16.24
CA VAL A 363 5.81 15.82 15.32
C VAL A 363 5.02 16.93 16.02
#